data_70548aa5f121c2dff89408ab6c714713
#
_entry.id   70548aa5f121c2dff89408ab6c714713
#
_cell.length_a   1.000
_cell.length_b   1.000
_cell.length_c   1.000
_cell.angle_alpha   90.00
_cell.angle_beta   90.00
_cell.angle_gamma   90.00
#
_symmetry.space_group_name_H-M   'P 1'
#
loop_
_entity.id
_entity.type
_entity.pdbx_description
1 polymer ?
#
loop_
_entity_poly.entity_id
_entity_poly.type
_entity_poly.pdbx_seq_one_letter_code
_entity_poly.pdbx_strand_id
1 'polypeptide(L)'
;MFLKRKMNDSTGSYSDKILQIKEKIRQADTVIVGAGAGLSTAAGFVYTGDRFTYYFSDFEKKYGFSDMYSGGFYPYSTLEEHWAYWSRYIYINRYMDAPKPVYQNLYELVKEKDYFILTTNVDHCFQKAGFDKNRIFYTQGDYGVFQCSEPCHKETYDNEETIKKMMLSQGFQMKDGELQKPEDGEVKRMVPSGQIPYCPRCGKPMSMNLRADQTFVVDEGWYQAAERYERFIQEHKKQKMVFLELGVGYNTPVLRSLSTRRKLRKNMVKQQIQGYLFNKSTKYGERRCA
;
A
#
# COMPACT_ATOMS: atom_id res chain seq x y z
N MET A 1 -20.88 31.95 -12.30
CA MET A 1 -20.78 32.47 -10.92
C MET A 1 -20.30 31.32 -10.01
N PHE A 2 -18.99 31.21 -9.77
CA PHE A 2 -18.40 30.12 -8.98
C PHE A 2 -18.42 30.51 -7.52
N LEU A 3 -19.20 29.79 -6.72
CA LEU A 3 -19.21 29.93 -5.25
C LEU A 3 -17.89 29.42 -4.69
N LYS A 4 -16.99 30.32 -4.30
CA LYS A 4 -15.84 30.03 -3.46
C LYS A 4 -16.35 29.50 -2.10
N ARG A 5 -16.18 28.19 -1.86
CA ARG A 5 -16.39 27.60 -0.54
C ARG A 5 -15.31 28.15 0.39
N LYS A 6 -15.69 28.98 1.36
CA LYS A 6 -14.84 29.36 2.49
C LYS A 6 -14.38 28.08 3.20
N MET A 7 -13.10 27.77 3.13
CA MET A 7 -12.47 26.85 4.07
C MET A 7 -12.45 27.57 5.42
N ASN A 8 -13.15 27.01 6.41
CA ASN A 8 -12.99 27.45 7.79
C ASN A 8 -11.57 27.09 8.22
N ASP A 9 -10.69 28.07 8.31
CA ASP A 9 -9.41 27.97 9.00
C ASP A 9 -9.68 27.73 10.48
N SER A 10 -9.53 26.45 10.92
CA SER A 10 -9.51 26.15 12.34
C SER A 10 -8.14 26.60 12.89
N THR A 11 -8.12 27.68 13.60
CA THR A 11 -6.94 28.33 14.22
C THR A 11 -6.37 27.59 15.43
N GLY A 12 -6.71 26.32 15.65
CA GLY A 12 -6.15 25.49 16.73
C GLY A 12 -4.73 25.01 16.42
N SER A 13 -3.90 24.88 17.46
CA SER A 13 -2.57 24.31 17.37
C SER A 13 -2.61 22.85 16.86
N TYR A 14 -1.48 22.30 16.38
CA TYR A 14 -1.39 20.89 15.98
C TYR A 14 -1.83 19.96 17.13
N SER A 15 -1.43 20.28 18.36
CA SER A 15 -1.79 19.53 19.57
C SER A 15 -3.31 19.54 19.82
N ASP A 16 -3.98 20.68 19.61
CA ASP A 16 -5.43 20.78 19.77
C ASP A 16 -6.17 19.91 18.76
N LYS A 17 -5.68 19.85 17.52
CA LYS A 17 -6.25 19.00 16.46
C LYS A 17 -6.12 17.51 16.82
N ILE A 18 -4.98 17.10 17.34
CA ILE A 18 -4.76 15.71 17.79
C ILE A 18 -5.70 15.37 18.97
N LEU A 19 -5.84 16.26 19.94
CA LEU A 19 -6.76 16.06 21.06
C LEU A 19 -8.21 15.94 20.58
N GLN A 20 -8.63 16.77 19.65
CA GLN A 20 -9.97 16.69 19.05
C GLN A 20 -10.20 15.35 18.34
N ILE A 21 -9.20 14.85 17.60
CA ILE A 21 -9.28 13.54 16.91
C ILE A 21 -9.41 12.42 17.92
N LYS A 22 -8.55 12.39 18.94
CA LYS A 22 -8.63 11.40 20.03
C LYS A 22 -10.00 11.41 20.70
N GLU A 23 -10.55 12.58 20.99
CA GLU A 23 -11.87 12.70 21.60
C GLU A 23 -12.99 12.20 20.67
N LYS A 24 -12.91 12.49 19.36
CA LYS A 24 -13.87 11.96 18.38
C LYS A 24 -13.83 10.42 18.30
N ILE A 25 -12.63 9.83 18.29
CA ILE A 25 -12.47 8.38 18.31
C ILE A 25 -13.00 7.80 19.62
N ARG A 26 -12.70 8.42 20.76
CA ARG A 26 -13.17 7.96 22.07
C ARG A 26 -14.70 7.93 22.13
N GLN A 27 -15.38 8.95 21.60
CA GLN A 27 -16.84 9.09 21.58
C GLN A 27 -17.53 8.26 20.51
N ALA A 28 -16.79 7.67 19.57
CA ALA A 28 -17.35 6.85 18.50
C ALA A 28 -17.68 5.45 19.02
N ASP A 29 -18.77 4.88 18.51
CA ASP A 29 -19.09 3.46 18.65
C ASP A 29 -18.26 2.65 17.65
N THR A 30 -18.10 3.19 16.45
CA THR A 30 -17.48 2.51 15.29
C THR A 30 -16.44 3.40 14.62
N VAL A 31 -15.32 2.80 14.18
CA VAL A 31 -14.23 3.50 13.46
C VAL A 31 -13.97 2.85 12.12
N ILE A 32 -14.10 3.61 11.04
CA ILE A 32 -13.64 3.20 9.72
C ILE A 32 -12.31 3.88 9.42
N VAL A 33 -11.28 3.11 9.18
CA VAL A 33 -9.96 3.63 8.77
C VAL A 33 -9.82 3.52 7.26
N GLY A 34 -9.71 4.66 6.59
CA GLY A 34 -9.31 4.75 5.18
C GLY A 34 -7.82 5.02 5.06
N ALA A 35 -7.04 4.09 4.50
CA ALA A 35 -5.58 4.22 4.44
C ALA A 35 -5.04 4.20 3.02
N GLY A 36 -4.12 5.12 2.72
CA GLY A 36 -3.37 5.20 1.47
C GLY A 36 -1.86 5.14 1.70
N ALA A 37 -1.08 5.19 0.62
CA ALA A 37 0.38 5.01 0.62
C ALA A 37 1.15 5.93 1.58
N GLY A 38 0.61 7.12 1.89
CA GLY A 38 1.21 8.02 2.86
C GLY A 38 1.31 7.46 4.27
N LEU A 39 0.45 6.48 4.65
CA LEU A 39 0.56 5.80 5.94
C LEU A 39 1.80 4.88 5.95
N SER A 40 2.04 4.12 4.88
CA SER A 40 3.23 3.27 4.74
C SER A 40 4.51 4.11 4.65
N THR A 41 4.46 5.26 3.95
CA THR A 41 5.57 6.21 3.93
C THR A 41 5.89 6.73 5.33
N ALA A 42 4.88 7.07 6.14
CA ALA A 42 5.06 7.47 7.54
C ALA A 42 5.68 6.34 8.40
N ALA A 43 5.37 5.07 8.09
CA ALA A 43 5.94 3.90 8.72
C ALA A 43 7.39 3.59 8.25
N GLY A 44 7.91 4.35 7.28
CA GLY A 44 9.28 4.21 6.77
C GLY A 44 9.41 3.48 5.43
N PHE A 45 8.31 3.08 4.81
CA PHE A 45 8.32 2.50 3.46
C PHE A 45 8.42 3.60 2.40
N VAL A 46 9.58 4.25 2.38
CA VAL A 46 9.91 5.33 1.43
C VAL A 46 10.44 4.72 0.14
N TYR A 47 9.99 5.24 -1.00
CA TYR A 47 10.35 4.71 -2.34
C TYR A 47 11.53 5.44 -2.98
N THR A 48 12.11 6.42 -2.31
CA THR A 48 13.23 7.26 -2.78
C THR A 48 14.35 7.32 -1.74
N GLY A 49 15.45 7.97 -2.07
CA GLY A 49 16.58 8.22 -1.18
C GLY A 49 17.32 6.94 -0.77
N ASP A 50 17.89 6.93 0.44
CA ASP A 50 18.80 5.87 0.91
C ASP A 50 18.22 4.46 0.78
N ARG A 51 16.92 4.29 1.07
CA ARG A 51 16.26 3.00 0.95
C ARG A 51 16.22 2.50 -0.49
N PHE A 52 15.96 3.39 -1.45
CA PHE A 52 16.02 3.05 -2.88
C PHE A 52 17.46 2.74 -3.29
N THR A 53 18.38 3.65 -3.02
CA THR A 53 19.80 3.47 -3.39
C THR A 53 20.40 2.20 -2.75
N TYR A 54 20.04 1.88 -1.51
CA TYR A 54 20.53 0.64 -0.88
C TYR A 54 20.12 -0.61 -1.65
N TYR A 55 18.86 -0.76 -2.02
CA TYR A 55 18.38 -2.01 -2.65
C TYR A 55 18.49 -2.02 -4.18
N PHE A 56 18.61 -0.87 -4.83
CA PHE A 56 18.51 -0.72 -6.29
C PHE A 56 19.66 0.06 -6.94
N SER A 57 20.78 0.26 -6.24
CA SER A 57 21.95 1.03 -6.77
C SER A 57 22.47 0.52 -8.12
N ASP A 58 22.38 -0.78 -8.37
CA ASP A 58 22.78 -1.41 -9.63
C ASP A 58 21.79 -1.10 -10.78
N PHE A 59 20.49 -0.97 -10.49
CA PHE A 59 19.48 -0.52 -11.45
C PHE A 59 19.54 1.00 -11.63
N GLU A 60 19.77 1.77 -10.56
CA GLU A 60 20.02 3.21 -10.62
C GLU A 60 21.17 3.53 -11.56
N LYS A 61 22.31 2.83 -11.42
CA LYS A 61 23.48 3.00 -12.29
C LYS A 61 23.22 2.62 -13.75
N LYS A 62 22.43 1.58 -14.01
CA LYS A 62 22.16 1.10 -15.37
C LYS A 62 21.12 1.93 -16.10
N TYR A 63 20.06 2.35 -15.41
CA TYR A 63 18.86 2.95 -16.02
C TYR A 63 18.60 4.39 -15.63
N GLY A 64 19.34 4.94 -14.65
CA GLY A 64 19.14 6.31 -14.17
C GLY A 64 17.88 6.50 -13.33
N PHE A 65 17.34 5.42 -12.73
CA PHE A 65 16.17 5.53 -11.85
C PHE A 65 16.51 6.32 -10.59
N SER A 66 15.55 7.09 -10.08
CA SER A 66 15.67 7.84 -8.83
C SER A 66 14.67 7.39 -7.74
N ASP A 67 13.81 6.44 -8.09
CA ASP A 67 12.75 5.93 -7.22
C ASP A 67 12.29 4.53 -7.64
N MET A 68 11.59 3.85 -6.72
CA MET A 68 11.12 2.48 -6.97
C MET A 68 10.03 2.40 -8.04
N TYR A 69 9.22 3.44 -8.23
CA TYR A 69 8.16 3.43 -9.24
C TYR A 69 8.71 3.43 -10.65
N SER A 70 9.72 4.29 -10.91
CA SER A 70 10.36 4.40 -12.23
C SER A 70 10.86 3.06 -12.72
N GLY A 71 11.50 2.28 -11.85
CA GLY A 71 11.96 0.93 -12.20
C GLY A 71 10.84 -0.11 -12.24
N GLY A 72 9.82 0.02 -11.40
CA GLY A 72 8.69 -0.91 -11.38
C GLY A 72 7.89 -0.92 -12.67
N PHE A 73 7.74 0.22 -13.33
CA PHE A 73 7.02 0.36 -14.60
C PHE A 73 7.93 0.40 -15.83
N TYR A 74 9.23 0.16 -15.66
CA TYR A 74 10.16 0.13 -16.79
C TYR A 74 9.97 -1.14 -17.64
N PRO A 75 9.94 -1.03 -18.98
CA PRO A 75 9.76 -2.17 -19.87
C PRO A 75 11.10 -2.93 -20.05
N TYR A 76 11.46 -3.76 -19.10
CA TYR A 76 12.65 -4.60 -19.15
C TYR A 76 12.65 -5.50 -20.38
N SER A 77 13.83 -5.70 -20.99
CA SER A 77 13.98 -6.53 -22.18
C SER A 77 13.86 -8.05 -21.90
N THR A 78 14.05 -8.46 -20.65
CA THR A 78 13.95 -9.86 -20.22
C THR A 78 13.12 -10.01 -18.96
N LEU A 79 12.47 -11.17 -18.78
CA LEU A 79 11.74 -11.50 -17.58
C LEU A 79 12.68 -11.71 -16.38
N GLU A 80 13.89 -12.17 -16.62
CA GLU A 80 14.92 -12.34 -15.59
C GLU A 80 15.27 -11.03 -14.90
N GLU A 81 15.43 -9.96 -15.68
CA GLU A 81 15.72 -8.63 -15.13
C GLU A 81 14.48 -7.99 -14.50
N HIS A 82 13.31 -8.12 -15.13
CA HIS A 82 12.03 -7.70 -14.58
C HIS A 82 11.80 -8.30 -13.17
N TRP A 83 11.99 -9.63 -13.05
CA TRP A 83 11.79 -10.30 -11.77
C TRP A 83 12.90 -10.04 -10.76
N ALA A 84 14.12 -9.73 -11.20
CA ALA A 84 15.17 -9.26 -10.31
C ALA A 84 14.79 -7.92 -9.65
N TYR A 85 14.19 -7.00 -10.41
CA TYR A 85 13.68 -5.75 -9.87
C TYR A 85 12.48 -5.97 -8.94
N TRP A 86 11.45 -6.65 -9.44
CA TRP A 86 10.20 -6.83 -8.70
C TRP A 86 10.33 -7.71 -7.47
N SER A 87 11.19 -8.70 -7.46
CA SER A 87 11.43 -9.51 -6.25
C SER A 87 11.99 -8.67 -5.10
N ARG A 88 12.93 -7.75 -5.38
CA ARG A 88 13.41 -6.79 -4.37
C ARG A 88 12.29 -5.87 -3.90
N TYR A 89 11.55 -5.29 -4.86
CA TYR A 89 10.45 -4.40 -4.57
C TYR A 89 9.40 -5.05 -3.66
N ILE A 90 8.99 -6.27 -4.00
CA ILE A 90 8.03 -7.05 -3.22
C ILE A 90 8.62 -7.37 -1.84
N TYR A 91 9.84 -7.92 -1.78
CA TYR A 91 10.42 -8.37 -0.53
C TYR A 91 10.47 -7.24 0.50
N ILE A 92 11.05 -6.11 0.14
CA ILE A 92 11.26 -5.00 1.08
C ILE A 92 9.96 -4.28 1.48
N ASN A 93 8.91 -4.33 0.65
CA ASN A 93 7.65 -3.64 0.95
C ASN A 93 6.56 -4.58 1.50
N ARG A 94 6.72 -5.90 1.36
CA ARG A 94 5.71 -6.88 1.77
C ARG A 94 6.18 -7.81 2.87
N TYR A 95 7.43 -8.25 2.80
CA TYR A 95 7.96 -9.27 3.70
C TYR A 95 8.81 -8.70 4.83
N MET A 96 9.52 -7.60 4.63
CA MET A 96 10.20 -6.90 5.72
C MET A 96 9.21 -6.14 6.62
N ASP A 97 9.59 -5.94 7.86
CA ASP A 97 8.81 -5.14 8.78
C ASP A 97 8.95 -3.64 8.53
N ALA A 98 7.91 -2.90 8.87
CA ALA A 98 7.96 -1.45 8.77
C ALA A 98 8.94 -0.87 9.81
N PRO A 99 9.84 0.04 9.41
CA PRO A 99 10.85 0.59 10.33
C PRO A 99 10.30 1.34 11.55
N LYS A 100 9.06 1.82 11.47
CA LYS A 100 8.43 2.61 12.54
C LYS A 100 7.09 1.99 12.94
N PRO A 101 6.71 2.00 14.23
CA PRO A 101 5.53 1.32 14.75
C PRO A 101 4.21 2.08 14.48
N VAL A 102 4.05 2.65 13.28
CA VAL A 102 2.87 3.47 12.93
C VAL A 102 1.59 2.64 12.89
N TYR A 103 1.67 1.43 12.34
CA TYR A 103 0.53 0.52 12.25
C TYR A 103 0.17 -0.08 13.60
N GLN A 104 1.17 -0.42 14.42
CA GLN A 104 0.98 -0.91 15.80
C GLN A 104 0.31 0.17 16.66
N ASN A 105 0.79 1.42 16.56
CA ASN A 105 0.18 2.56 17.28
C ASN A 105 -1.26 2.81 16.83
N LEU A 106 -1.55 2.63 15.53
CA LEU A 106 -2.91 2.74 15.02
C LEU A 106 -3.79 1.59 15.52
N TYR A 107 -3.26 0.37 15.60
CA TYR A 107 -3.97 -0.76 16.17
C TYR A 107 -4.36 -0.49 17.63
N GLU A 108 -3.41 -0.06 18.47
CA GLU A 108 -3.66 0.30 19.86
C GLU A 108 -4.74 1.39 20.00
N LEU A 109 -4.82 2.32 19.06
CA LEU A 109 -5.81 3.39 19.06
C LEU A 109 -7.24 2.88 18.81
N VAL A 110 -7.41 1.82 18.03
CA VAL A 110 -8.73 1.36 17.55
C VAL A 110 -9.15 -0.04 17.99
N LYS A 111 -8.25 -0.85 18.57
CA LYS A 111 -8.50 -2.27 18.91
C LYS A 111 -9.70 -2.52 19.81
N GLU A 112 -10.02 -1.55 20.71
CA GLU A 112 -11.15 -1.64 21.63
C GLU A 112 -12.46 -1.10 21.00
N LYS A 113 -12.43 -0.70 19.74
CA LYS A 113 -13.58 -0.21 18.99
C LYS A 113 -14.06 -1.27 18.02
N ASP A 114 -15.32 -1.15 17.63
CA ASP A 114 -15.77 -1.86 16.45
C ASP A 114 -15.21 -1.12 15.24
N TYR A 115 -14.22 -1.73 14.54
CA TYR A 115 -13.49 -1.07 13.47
C TYR A 115 -13.54 -1.85 12.16
N PHE A 116 -13.34 -1.13 11.05
CA PHE A 116 -13.06 -1.72 9.76
C PHE A 116 -11.99 -0.91 9.01
N ILE A 117 -11.08 -1.59 8.32
CA ILE A 117 -10.00 -1.00 7.53
C ILE A 117 -10.36 -1.08 6.05
N LEU A 118 -10.34 0.06 5.37
CA LEU A 118 -10.40 0.15 3.93
C LEU A 118 -9.09 0.74 3.41
N THR A 119 -8.32 -0.02 2.63
CA THR A 119 -7.01 0.44 2.21
C THR A 119 -6.74 0.21 0.73
N THR A 120 -5.94 1.11 0.14
CA THR A 120 -5.31 0.93 -1.17
C THR A 120 -3.87 0.42 -1.05
N ASN A 121 -3.36 0.24 0.17
CA ASN A 121 -2.02 -0.29 0.40
C ASN A 121 -2.02 -1.80 0.17
N VAL A 122 -0.94 -2.28 -0.40
CA VAL A 122 -0.73 -3.66 -0.84
C VAL A 122 0.42 -4.36 -0.09
N ASP A 123 0.87 -3.72 1.01
CA ASP A 123 2.06 -4.06 1.79
C ASP A 123 1.81 -4.99 3.00
N HIS A 124 0.55 -5.28 3.30
CA HIS A 124 0.16 -6.17 4.40
C HIS A 124 0.49 -5.64 5.83
N CYS A 125 0.85 -4.38 5.96
CA CYS A 125 1.25 -3.81 7.25
C CYS A 125 0.16 -3.86 8.32
N PHE A 126 -1.10 -3.78 7.95
CA PHE A 126 -2.22 -3.92 8.89
C PHE A 126 -2.24 -5.30 9.54
N GLN A 127 -2.14 -6.35 8.73
CA GLN A 127 -2.15 -7.73 9.22
C GLN A 127 -0.93 -8.01 10.11
N LYS A 128 0.26 -7.51 9.72
CA LYS A 128 1.49 -7.61 10.53
C LYS A 128 1.36 -6.90 11.88
N ALA A 129 0.59 -5.82 11.95
CA ALA A 129 0.34 -5.08 13.19
C ALA A 129 -0.75 -5.72 14.07
N GLY A 130 -1.34 -6.85 13.68
CA GLY A 130 -2.32 -7.58 14.47
C GLY A 130 -3.79 -7.25 14.18
N PHE A 131 -4.08 -6.45 13.14
CA PHE A 131 -5.47 -6.23 12.72
C PHE A 131 -6.11 -7.52 12.19
N ASP A 132 -7.36 -7.77 12.58
CA ASP A 132 -8.13 -8.91 12.08
C ASP A 132 -8.33 -8.84 10.56
N LYS A 133 -7.84 -9.84 9.83
CA LYS A 133 -7.96 -9.94 8.37
C LYS A 133 -9.42 -9.82 7.90
N ASN A 134 -10.38 -10.30 8.67
CA ASN A 134 -11.81 -10.22 8.34
C ASN A 134 -12.36 -8.80 8.43
N ARG A 135 -11.64 -7.89 9.07
CA ARG A 135 -11.96 -6.47 9.19
C ARG A 135 -11.12 -5.58 8.28
N ILE A 136 -10.52 -6.16 7.24
CA ILE A 136 -9.69 -5.44 6.27
C ILE A 136 -10.21 -5.70 4.86
N PHE A 137 -10.37 -4.62 4.08
CA PHE A 137 -10.57 -4.66 2.65
C PHE A 137 -9.46 -3.89 1.94
N TYR A 138 -8.52 -4.61 1.34
CA TYR A 138 -7.46 -4.04 0.49
C TYR A 138 -7.90 -4.09 -0.97
N THR A 139 -8.15 -2.90 -1.53
CA THR A 139 -8.90 -2.75 -2.80
C THR A 139 -8.03 -2.90 -4.04
N GLN A 140 -6.71 -2.80 -3.91
CA GLN A 140 -5.77 -2.74 -5.04
C GLN A 140 -4.84 -3.94 -5.16
N GLY A 141 -5.17 -5.05 -4.51
CA GLY A 141 -4.38 -6.29 -4.54
C GLY A 141 -3.40 -6.42 -3.39
N ASP A 142 -2.44 -7.30 -3.53
CA ASP A 142 -1.41 -7.62 -2.53
C ASP A 142 -0.09 -7.94 -3.24
N TYR A 143 1.03 -7.36 -2.78
CA TYR A 143 2.37 -7.75 -3.24
C TYR A 143 2.70 -9.22 -2.96
N GLY A 144 2.01 -9.85 -2.01
CA GLY A 144 2.23 -11.24 -1.60
C GLY A 144 1.62 -12.29 -2.51
N VAL A 145 0.96 -11.91 -3.62
CA VAL A 145 0.37 -12.88 -4.54
C VAL A 145 0.67 -12.57 -6.01
N PHE A 146 0.82 -13.64 -6.79
CA PHE A 146 0.87 -13.59 -8.25
C PHE A 146 -0.51 -13.79 -8.86
N GLN A 147 -0.67 -13.28 -10.07
CA GLN A 147 -1.78 -13.57 -10.98
C GLN A 147 -1.26 -13.92 -12.39
N CYS A 148 -2.08 -14.51 -13.23
CA CYS A 148 -1.75 -14.64 -14.65
C CYS A 148 -1.64 -13.24 -15.30
N SER A 149 -0.56 -12.96 -16.05
CA SER A 149 -0.36 -11.66 -16.71
C SER A 149 -1.42 -11.38 -17.79
N GLU A 150 -1.94 -12.43 -18.41
CA GLU A 150 -3.11 -12.39 -19.29
C GLU A 150 -4.22 -13.20 -18.61
N PRO A 151 -5.13 -12.56 -17.83
CA PRO A 151 -6.02 -13.25 -16.90
C PRO A 151 -6.85 -14.35 -17.56
N CYS A 152 -6.40 -15.59 -17.49
CA CYS A 152 -7.13 -16.76 -18.02
C CYS A 152 -8.05 -17.39 -16.97
N HIS A 153 -7.97 -16.97 -15.73
CA HIS A 153 -8.78 -17.41 -14.58
C HIS A 153 -8.72 -16.38 -13.46
N LYS A 154 -9.50 -16.58 -12.38
CA LYS A 154 -9.63 -15.62 -11.26
C LYS A 154 -8.87 -16.03 -9.99
N GLU A 155 -7.93 -16.97 -10.09
CA GLU A 155 -7.13 -17.38 -8.94
C GLU A 155 -5.85 -16.56 -8.83
N THR A 156 -5.43 -16.32 -7.59
CA THR A 156 -4.15 -15.75 -7.23
C THR A 156 -3.32 -16.77 -6.47
N TYR A 157 -2.00 -16.61 -6.46
CA TYR A 157 -1.05 -17.60 -5.93
C TYR A 157 -0.08 -16.92 -4.98
N ASP A 158 0.14 -17.51 -3.81
CA ASP A 158 1.16 -17.06 -2.86
C ASP A 158 2.53 -17.02 -3.53
N ASN A 159 3.32 -15.99 -3.21
CA ASN A 159 4.60 -15.79 -3.87
C ASN A 159 5.81 -15.76 -2.92
N GLU A 160 5.61 -15.87 -1.60
CA GLU A 160 6.65 -15.62 -0.61
C GLU A 160 7.91 -16.47 -0.86
N GLU A 161 7.75 -17.78 -1.02
CA GLU A 161 8.88 -18.69 -1.24
C GLU A 161 9.59 -18.43 -2.57
N THR A 162 8.84 -18.08 -3.62
CA THR A 162 9.42 -17.73 -4.92
C THR A 162 10.23 -16.45 -4.83
N ILE A 163 9.70 -15.43 -4.18
CA ILE A 163 10.37 -14.15 -3.97
C ILE A 163 11.64 -14.33 -3.13
N LYS A 164 11.60 -15.11 -2.04
CA LYS A 164 12.78 -15.44 -1.23
C LYS A 164 13.88 -16.12 -2.06
N LYS A 165 13.52 -17.11 -2.89
CA LYS A 165 14.46 -17.79 -3.78
C LYS A 165 15.10 -16.82 -4.77
N MET A 166 14.31 -15.93 -5.37
CA MET A 166 14.82 -14.89 -6.27
C MET A 166 15.80 -13.95 -5.56
N MET A 167 15.52 -13.56 -4.32
CA MET A 167 16.43 -12.71 -3.53
C MET A 167 17.77 -13.38 -3.27
N LEU A 168 17.74 -14.65 -2.83
CA LEU A 168 18.97 -15.44 -2.58
C LEU A 168 19.78 -15.63 -3.88
N SER A 169 19.13 -15.90 -5.02
CA SER A 169 19.82 -16.08 -6.29
C SER A 169 20.50 -14.82 -6.81
N GLN A 170 20.03 -13.64 -6.38
CA GLN A 170 20.67 -12.36 -6.66
C GLN A 170 21.87 -12.05 -5.75
N GLY A 171 22.12 -12.88 -4.73
CA GLY A 171 23.21 -12.72 -3.77
C GLY A 171 22.82 -12.06 -2.45
N PHE A 172 21.56 -11.68 -2.27
CA PHE A 172 21.11 -11.17 -0.97
C PHE A 172 21.11 -12.26 0.09
N GLN A 173 21.31 -11.87 1.33
CA GLN A 173 21.22 -12.73 2.51
C GLN A 173 20.02 -12.31 3.34
N MET A 174 19.30 -13.28 3.89
CA MET A 174 18.23 -13.03 4.84
C MET A 174 18.75 -13.28 6.25
N LYS A 175 18.84 -12.24 7.07
CA LYS A 175 19.29 -12.33 8.44
C LYS A 175 18.30 -11.61 9.35
N ASP A 176 17.78 -12.31 10.34
CA ASP A 176 16.82 -11.78 11.33
C ASP A 176 15.57 -11.12 10.68
N GLY A 177 15.10 -11.66 9.55
CA GLY A 177 13.96 -11.12 8.79
C GLY A 177 14.29 -9.93 7.89
N GLU A 178 15.52 -9.42 7.95
CA GLU A 178 16.00 -8.33 7.11
C GLU A 178 16.79 -8.84 5.91
N LEU A 179 16.69 -8.08 4.82
CA LEU A 179 17.44 -8.34 3.61
C LEU A 179 18.75 -7.55 3.63
N GLN A 180 19.86 -8.27 3.58
CA GLN A 180 21.20 -7.69 3.57
C GLN A 180 21.89 -7.97 2.24
N LYS A 181 22.66 -7.00 1.75
CA LYS A 181 23.57 -7.21 0.64
C LYS A 181 24.71 -8.12 1.06
N PRO A 182 25.34 -8.86 0.13
CA PRO A 182 26.58 -9.58 0.40
C PRO A 182 27.70 -8.61 0.81
N GLU A 183 28.74 -9.12 1.48
CA GLU A 183 29.82 -8.29 2.05
C GLU A 183 30.56 -7.47 0.96
N ASP A 184 30.71 -8.02 -0.26
CA ASP A 184 31.28 -7.31 -1.41
C ASP A 184 30.35 -6.26 -2.02
N GLY A 185 29.07 -6.21 -1.56
CA GLY A 185 28.05 -5.28 -2.03
C GLY A 185 27.51 -5.56 -3.43
N GLU A 186 28.02 -6.62 -4.11
CA GLU A 186 27.60 -6.94 -5.48
C GLU A 186 26.34 -7.82 -5.50
N VAL A 187 25.33 -7.37 -6.23
CA VAL A 187 24.07 -8.11 -6.43
C VAL A 187 23.81 -8.29 -7.92
N LYS A 188 23.25 -9.44 -8.28
CA LYS A 188 22.90 -9.77 -9.68
C LYS A 188 21.60 -9.06 -10.06
N ARG A 189 21.58 -8.46 -11.26
CA ARG A 189 20.36 -7.83 -11.84
C ARG A 189 19.47 -8.79 -12.61
N MET A 190 19.72 -10.08 -12.54
CA MET A 190 18.92 -11.11 -13.21
C MET A 190 18.69 -12.26 -12.25
N VAL A 191 17.48 -12.80 -12.25
CA VAL A 191 17.18 -14.09 -11.62
C VAL A 191 17.42 -15.22 -12.64
N PRO A 192 17.68 -16.46 -12.21
CA PRO A 192 17.71 -17.60 -13.11
C PRO A 192 16.36 -17.79 -13.85
N SER A 193 16.39 -18.13 -15.14
CA SER A 193 15.18 -18.35 -15.95
C SER A 193 14.23 -19.39 -15.33
N GLY A 194 14.77 -20.41 -14.65
CA GLY A 194 13.99 -21.43 -13.94
C GLY A 194 13.22 -20.93 -12.70
N GLN A 195 13.43 -19.67 -12.28
CA GLN A 195 12.71 -19.06 -11.18
C GLN A 195 11.57 -18.13 -11.65
N ILE A 196 11.47 -17.89 -12.97
CA ILE A 196 10.39 -17.07 -13.53
C ILE A 196 9.06 -17.78 -13.28
N PRO A 197 8.07 -17.12 -12.64
CA PRO A 197 6.79 -17.76 -12.37
C PRO A 197 5.92 -17.78 -13.63
N TYR A 198 5.36 -18.95 -13.94
CA TYR A 198 4.45 -19.15 -15.05
C TYR A 198 3.08 -19.63 -14.55
N CYS A 199 2.04 -19.19 -15.22
CA CYS A 199 0.68 -19.57 -14.92
C CYS A 199 0.49 -21.09 -15.09
N PRO A 200 0.04 -21.83 -14.05
CA PRO A 200 -0.11 -23.28 -14.12
C PRO A 200 -1.22 -23.73 -15.08
N ARG A 201 -2.10 -22.82 -15.52
CA ARG A 201 -3.21 -23.14 -16.44
C ARG A 201 -2.89 -22.88 -17.89
N CYS A 202 -2.21 -21.77 -18.21
CA CYS A 202 -1.97 -21.39 -19.61
C CYS A 202 -0.49 -21.30 -19.99
N GLY A 203 0.44 -21.45 -19.03
CA GLY A 203 1.87 -21.38 -19.28
C GLY A 203 2.42 -19.98 -19.58
N LYS A 204 1.60 -18.93 -19.57
CA LYS A 204 2.08 -17.55 -19.74
C LYS A 204 2.76 -17.05 -18.47
N PRO A 205 3.65 -16.05 -18.56
CA PRO A 205 4.27 -15.47 -17.37
C PRO A 205 3.22 -14.99 -16.36
N MET A 206 3.57 -15.03 -15.09
CA MET A 206 2.78 -14.37 -14.07
C MET A 206 3.17 -12.90 -13.91
N SER A 207 2.31 -12.13 -13.25
CA SER A 207 2.54 -10.77 -12.80
C SER A 207 2.12 -10.63 -11.32
N MET A 208 2.42 -9.47 -10.73
CA MET A 208 1.91 -9.11 -9.42
C MET A 208 0.40 -8.86 -9.48
N ASN A 209 -0.34 -9.25 -8.44
CA ASN A 209 -1.74 -8.89 -8.31
C ASN A 209 -1.87 -7.44 -7.82
N LEU A 210 -1.69 -6.50 -8.73
CA LEU A 210 -1.79 -5.06 -8.49
C LEU A 210 -2.77 -4.42 -9.47
N ARG A 211 -3.64 -3.57 -8.97
CA ARG A 211 -4.60 -2.81 -9.81
C ARG A 211 -3.89 -1.63 -10.50
N ALA A 212 -3.03 -1.93 -11.45
CA ALA A 212 -2.36 -0.95 -12.31
C ALA A 212 -3.16 -0.68 -13.60
N ASP A 213 -3.84 -1.69 -14.12
CA ASP A 213 -4.59 -1.65 -15.38
C ASP A 213 -5.82 -2.59 -15.36
N GLN A 214 -6.32 -2.94 -16.55
CA GLN A 214 -7.50 -3.79 -16.73
C GLN A 214 -7.23 -5.29 -16.53
N THR A 215 -5.97 -5.70 -16.41
CA THR A 215 -5.58 -7.10 -16.22
C THR A 215 -5.67 -7.53 -14.75
N PHE A 216 -6.01 -6.63 -13.84
CA PHE A 216 -6.14 -6.92 -12.42
C PHE A 216 -7.16 -8.04 -12.17
N VAL A 217 -6.69 -9.13 -11.57
CA VAL A 217 -7.56 -10.25 -11.18
C VAL A 217 -8.25 -9.92 -9.87
N VAL A 218 -9.57 -9.88 -9.93
CA VAL A 218 -10.44 -9.81 -8.74
C VAL A 218 -10.79 -11.24 -8.38
N ASP A 219 -10.18 -11.76 -7.33
CA ASP A 219 -10.40 -13.12 -6.84
C ASP A 219 -11.59 -13.20 -5.86
N GLU A 220 -11.91 -14.42 -5.44
CA GLU A 220 -12.99 -14.67 -4.47
C GLU A 220 -12.74 -13.97 -3.13
N GLY A 221 -11.48 -13.92 -2.67
CA GLY A 221 -11.10 -13.26 -1.42
C GLY A 221 -11.36 -11.76 -1.44
N TRP A 222 -11.16 -11.13 -2.60
CA TRP A 222 -11.47 -9.71 -2.81
C TRP A 222 -12.98 -9.45 -2.71
N TYR A 223 -13.82 -10.28 -3.37
CA TYR A 223 -15.28 -10.15 -3.30
C TYR A 223 -15.79 -10.33 -1.87
N GLN A 224 -15.33 -11.35 -1.17
CA GLN A 224 -15.68 -11.60 0.23
C GLN A 224 -15.29 -10.43 1.14
N ALA A 225 -14.13 -9.80 0.91
CA ALA A 225 -13.71 -8.63 1.68
C ALA A 225 -14.60 -7.42 1.40
N ALA A 226 -15.00 -7.22 0.14
CA ALA A 226 -15.94 -6.16 -0.24
C ALA A 226 -17.31 -6.35 0.41
N GLU A 227 -17.84 -7.58 0.42
CA GLU A 227 -19.11 -7.91 1.07
C GLU A 227 -19.05 -7.70 2.59
N ARG A 228 -17.96 -8.11 3.25
CA ARG A 228 -17.77 -7.86 4.68
C ARG A 228 -17.78 -6.37 4.99
N TYR A 229 -17.12 -5.55 4.16
CA TYR A 229 -17.13 -4.09 4.29
C TYR A 229 -18.53 -3.51 4.14
N GLU A 230 -19.27 -3.89 3.10
CA GLU A 230 -20.63 -3.40 2.87
C GLU A 230 -21.58 -3.81 4.01
N ARG A 231 -21.49 -5.05 4.47
CA ARG A 231 -22.26 -5.55 5.62
C ARG A 231 -21.95 -4.74 6.87
N PHE A 232 -20.67 -4.53 7.18
CA PHE A 232 -20.24 -3.74 8.31
C PHE A 232 -20.83 -2.32 8.29
N ILE A 233 -20.80 -1.65 7.14
CA ILE A 233 -21.41 -0.33 6.98
C ILE A 233 -22.93 -0.34 7.23
N GLN A 234 -23.65 -1.37 6.76
CA GLN A 234 -25.10 -1.48 6.94
C GLN A 234 -25.49 -1.75 8.41
N GLU A 235 -24.76 -2.62 9.08
CA GLU A 235 -25.00 -2.96 10.49
C GLU A 235 -24.80 -1.76 11.41
N HIS A 236 -23.80 -0.91 11.12
CA HIS A 236 -23.42 0.21 11.97
C HIS A 236 -24.01 1.57 11.54
N LYS A 237 -24.84 1.64 10.49
CA LYS A 237 -25.36 2.90 9.92
C LYS A 237 -26.13 3.80 10.87
N LYS A 238 -26.63 3.27 12.00
CA LYS A 238 -27.34 4.00 13.03
C LYS A 238 -26.45 4.42 14.21
N GLN A 239 -25.25 3.91 14.27
CA GLN A 239 -24.28 4.20 15.33
C GLN A 239 -23.51 5.50 15.05
N LYS A 240 -22.82 5.98 16.07
CA LYS A 240 -21.89 7.12 15.96
C LYS A 240 -20.58 6.64 15.32
N MET A 241 -20.45 6.86 14.03
CA MET A 241 -19.32 6.37 13.21
C MET A 241 -18.33 7.48 12.91
N VAL A 242 -17.04 7.21 13.11
CA VAL A 242 -15.92 8.07 12.69
C VAL A 242 -15.21 7.46 11.50
N PHE A 243 -14.96 8.28 10.47
CA PHE A 243 -14.10 7.95 9.34
C PHE A 243 -12.74 8.63 9.52
N LEU A 244 -11.69 7.84 9.69
CA LEU A 244 -10.33 8.29 9.88
C LEU A 244 -9.54 8.05 8.57
N GLU A 245 -9.22 9.12 7.82
CA GLU A 245 -8.44 9.03 6.59
C GLU A 245 -6.94 9.28 6.88
N LEU A 246 -6.07 8.30 6.60
CA LEU A 246 -4.64 8.34 6.88
C LEU A 246 -3.82 8.14 5.60
N GLY A 247 -2.94 9.08 5.26
CA GLY A 247 -2.04 8.97 4.11
C GLY A 247 -2.74 8.88 2.76
N VAL A 248 -3.98 9.37 2.65
CA VAL A 248 -4.78 9.32 1.41
C VAL A 248 -4.46 10.52 0.54
N GLY A 249 -3.86 10.27 -0.62
CA GLY A 249 -3.52 11.29 -1.62
C GLY A 249 -4.74 11.81 -2.40
N TYR A 250 -4.55 12.91 -3.15
CA TYR A 250 -5.59 13.49 -4.00
C TYR A 250 -6.01 12.54 -5.13
N ASN A 251 -5.12 11.67 -5.57
CA ASN A 251 -5.32 10.75 -6.69
C ASN A 251 -5.94 9.40 -6.28
N THR A 252 -6.51 9.28 -5.08
CA THR A 252 -7.14 8.04 -4.61
C THR A 252 -8.66 8.23 -4.46
N PRO A 253 -9.41 8.33 -5.59
CA PRO A 253 -10.85 8.63 -5.57
C PRO A 253 -11.68 7.54 -4.88
N VAL A 254 -11.21 6.29 -4.87
CA VAL A 254 -11.91 5.14 -4.28
C VAL A 254 -12.15 5.35 -2.79
N LEU A 255 -11.14 5.75 -2.02
CA LEU A 255 -11.29 6.00 -0.58
C LEU A 255 -12.16 7.23 -0.30
N ARG A 256 -12.08 8.26 -1.17
CA ARG A 256 -12.90 9.47 -1.05
C ARG A 256 -14.37 9.25 -1.42
N SER A 257 -14.66 8.44 -2.43
CA SER A 257 -16.03 8.18 -2.88
C SER A 257 -16.81 7.37 -1.84
N LEU A 258 -16.16 6.49 -1.10
CA LEU A 258 -16.78 5.68 -0.05
C LEU A 258 -17.12 6.53 1.18
N SER A 259 -16.31 7.53 1.53
CA SER A 259 -16.63 8.51 2.58
C SER A 259 -17.64 9.58 2.14
N THR A 260 -17.97 9.69 0.84
CA THR A 260 -18.83 10.74 0.28
C THR A 260 -20.21 10.25 -0.20
N ARG A 261 -20.55 8.96 -0.13
CA ARG A 261 -21.90 8.49 -0.48
C ARG A 261 -22.94 9.27 0.35
N ARG A 262 -23.71 10.10 -0.34
CA ARG A 262 -24.64 11.13 0.23
C ARG A 262 -25.63 10.62 1.31
N LYS A 263 -25.93 9.34 1.35
CA LYS A 263 -26.86 8.74 2.32
C LYS A 263 -26.30 8.56 3.74
N LEU A 264 -24.96 8.53 3.89
CA LEU A 264 -24.30 8.35 5.20
C LEU A 264 -24.01 9.67 5.95
N ARG A 265 -24.26 10.83 5.30
CA ARG A 265 -23.84 12.16 5.80
C ARG A 265 -24.49 12.64 7.08
N LYS A 266 -25.62 12.09 7.52
CA LYS A 266 -26.33 12.63 8.70
C LYS A 266 -25.67 12.31 10.05
N ASN A 267 -24.82 11.26 10.11
CA ASN A 267 -24.18 10.81 11.36
C ASN A 267 -22.64 10.75 11.27
N MET A 268 -22.02 11.30 10.20
CA MET A 268 -20.59 11.20 9.97
C MET A 268 -19.85 12.44 10.43
N VAL A 269 -18.83 12.24 11.24
CA VAL A 269 -17.78 13.23 11.49
C VAL A 269 -16.59 12.87 10.63
N LYS A 270 -16.37 13.62 9.54
CA LYS A 270 -15.19 13.46 8.67
C LYS A 270 -14.01 14.20 9.30
N GLN A 271 -12.95 13.50 9.65
CA GLN A 271 -11.67 14.12 10.01
C GLN A 271 -10.58 13.63 9.06
N GLN A 272 -10.00 14.58 8.33
CA GLN A 272 -8.89 14.35 7.42
C GLN A 272 -7.60 14.78 8.13
N ILE A 273 -6.75 13.82 8.47
CA ILE A 273 -5.37 14.09 8.86
C ILE A 273 -4.56 14.12 7.57
N GLN A 274 -4.39 15.31 7.01
CA GLN A 274 -3.34 15.52 6.01
C GLN A 274 -2.00 15.42 6.73
N GLY A 275 -1.21 14.40 6.38
CA GLY A 275 0.16 14.27 6.87
C GLY A 275 1.00 15.44 6.41
N TYR A 276 1.12 16.47 7.25
CA TYR A 276 2.15 17.48 7.14
C TYR A 276 3.47 16.87 7.63
N LEU A 277 4.11 16.07 6.81
CA LEU A 277 5.53 15.73 6.90
C LEU A 277 6.12 15.64 5.48
N PHE A 278 5.93 16.71 4.72
CA PHE A 278 6.84 17.02 3.61
C PHE A 278 7.48 18.38 3.90
N ASN A 279 8.66 18.33 4.46
CA ASN A 279 9.56 19.46 4.53
C ASN A 279 9.87 19.92 3.10
N LYS A 280 9.80 21.23 2.90
CA LYS A 280 10.09 21.91 1.65
C LYS A 280 11.44 21.45 1.10
N SER A 281 11.43 20.71 0.01
CA SER A 281 12.39 20.83 -1.09
C SER A 281 12.06 19.79 -2.17
N THR A 282 11.38 20.22 -3.19
CA THR A 282 11.76 20.05 -4.61
C THR A 282 10.61 20.52 -5.48
N LYS A 283 10.86 21.60 -6.18
CA LYS A 283 10.09 22.00 -7.37
C LYS A 283 10.26 20.89 -8.42
N TYR A 284 9.22 20.17 -8.71
CA TYR A 284 9.16 19.38 -9.95
C TYR A 284 8.42 20.17 -11.00
N GLY A 285 9.19 20.51 -12.05
CA GLY A 285 8.69 21.15 -13.24
C GLY A 285 7.69 20.26 -13.99
N GLU A 286 6.59 20.88 -14.36
CA GLU A 286 5.67 20.36 -15.35
C GLU A 286 6.42 20.06 -16.66
N ARG A 287 6.46 18.81 -17.07
CA ARG A 287 6.65 18.46 -18.48
C ARG A 287 5.35 17.85 -19.00
N ARG A 288 4.68 18.61 -19.82
CA ARG A 288 3.61 18.15 -20.68
C ARG A 288 4.19 17.10 -21.63
N CYS A 289 3.58 15.94 -21.68
CA CYS A 289 3.75 15.03 -22.82
C CYS A 289 2.91 15.57 -23.97
N ALA A 290 3.59 15.84 -25.09
CA ALA A 290 2.98 16.02 -26.40
C ALA A 290 2.70 14.62 -26.99
#